data_cd185652f509fcf186abed79d0df5303
#
_entry.id   cd185652f509fcf186abed79d0df5303
#
_cell.length_a   1.000
_cell.length_b   1.000
_cell.length_c   1.000
_cell.angle_alpha   90.00
_cell.angle_beta   90.00
_cell.angle_gamma   90.00
#
_symmetry.space_group_name_H-M   'P 1'
#
loop_
_entity.id
_entity.type
_entity.pdbx_description
1 polymer ?
#
loop_
_entity_poly.entity_id
_entity_poly.type
_entity_poly.pdbx_seq_one_letter_code
_entity_poly.pdbx_strand_id
1 'polypeptide(L)'
;MSTNLLLVSPYNVNFYGGVQNQVNQFKNNLDSSKFNVRILAPDSSDYDIGKSLRISFNGSNNPISLLPNKQILNEAIAWADIIHIHEPFIPLFFWRLKSSKKIIVTHHAKISKFIYFGLKCLYLTLKNKNFYSTAVSNEAKANALTLSKKTRIIPNFIDINENIFFIPNNNYLFIGRNESRKNLKLFINLS
;
A
#
# COMPACT_ATOMS: atom_id res chain seq x y z
N MET A 1 11.83 9.76 23.38
CA MET A 1 11.86 8.43 22.76
C MET A 1 11.17 8.51 21.41
N SER A 2 11.78 7.99 20.36
CA SER A 2 11.16 7.91 19.03
C SER A 2 10.13 6.77 19.00
N THR A 3 9.07 6.95 18.22
CA THR A 3 8.01 5.95 18.03
C THR A 3 8.40 4.96 16.91
N ASN A 4 8.35 3.67 17.18
CA ASN A 4 8.60 2.63 16.18
C ASN A 4 7.38 2.47 15.27
N LEU A 5 7.53 2.85 14.01
CA LEU A 5 6.49 2.76 12.98
C LEU A 5 6.81 1.64 12.00
N LEU A 6 5.95 0.62 11.95
CA LEU A 6 6.04 -0.46 10.98
C LEU A 6 5.13 -0.16 9.78
N LEU A 7 5.72 0.07 8.62
CA LEU A 7 5.00 0.15 7.35
C LEU A 7 4.86 -1.26 6.78
N VAL A 8 3.64 -1.69 6.52
CA VAL A 8 3.34 -3.03 5.98
C VAL A 8 2.87 -2.88 4.54
N SER A 9 3.62 -3.45 3.60
CA SER A 9 3.25 -3.52 2.19
C SER A 9 3.03 -4.98 1.77
N PRO A 10 1.92 -5.30 1.08
CA PRO A 10 1.75 -6.62 0.49
C PRO A 10 2.61 -6.83 -0.76
N TYR A 11 3.17 -5.74 -1.30
CA TYR A 11 3.97 -5.72 -2.51
C TYR A 11 5.45 -5.59 -2.18
N ASN A 12 6.29 -6.19 -3.02
CA ASN A 12 7.72 -5.94 -3.00
C ASN A 12 8.00 -4.45 -3.29
N VAL A 13 8.56 -3.74 -2.32
CA VAL A 13 8.78 -2.28 -2.39
C VAL A 13 9.95 -1.87 -3.28
N ASN A 14 10.75 -2.83 -3.75
CA ASN A 14 11.84 -2.58 -4.70
C ASN A 14 11.34 -2.48 -6.16
N PHE A 15 10.06 -2.79 -6.43
CA PHE A 15 9.46 -2.62 -7.74
C PHE A 15 8.71 -1.30 -7.85
N TYR A 16 8.75 -0.70 -9.04
CA TYR A 16 8.01 0.53 -9.30
C TYR A 16 6.49 0.31 -9.23
N GLY A 17 5.81 1.14 -8.45
CA GLY A 17 4.35 1.14 -8.33
C GLY A 17 3.88 2.21 -7.37
N GLY A 18 2.64 2.65 -7.52
CA GLY A 18 2.09 3.75 -6.71
C GLY A 18 2.10 3.48 -5.21
N VAL A 19 1.74 2.27 -4.79
CA VAL A 19 1.75 1.87 -3.38
C VAL A 19 3.18 1.77 -2.85
N GLN A 20 4.06 1.11 -3.61
CA GLN A 20 5.46 0.93 -3.26
C GLN A 20 6.17 2.29 -3.11
N ASN A 21 5.92 3.20 -4.06
CA ASN A 21 6.46 4.56 -3.97
C ASN A 21 6.00 5.26 -2.71
N GLN A 22 4.72 5.18 -2.36
CA GLN A 22 4.20 5.81 -1.14
C GLN A 22 4.81 5.23 0.13
N VAL A 23 4.99 3.91 0.21
CA VAL A 23 5.65 3.27 1.36
C VAL A 23 7.09 3.78 1.51
N ASN A 24 7.84 3.86 0.42
CA ASN A 24 9.20 4.39 0.42
C ASN A 24 9.23 5.88 0.76
N GLN A 25 8.30 6.68 0.25
CA GLN A 25 8.18 8.09 0.58
C GLN A 25 7.88 8.30 2.08
N PHE A 26 7.01 7.49 2.69
CA PHE A 26 6.81 7.53 4.13
C PHE A 26 8.10 7.25 4.90
N LYS A 27 8.86 6.22 4.49
CA LYS A 27 10.13 5.89 5.15
C LYS A 27 11.15 7.01 5.05
N ASN A 28 11.24 7.66 3.89
CA ASN A 28 12.28 8.64 3.62
C ASN A 28 11.97 10.04 4.18
N ASN A 29 10.68 10.40 4.31
CA ASN A 29 10.28 11.78 4.63
C ASN A 29 9.70 11.95 6.04
N LEU A 30 9.48 10.87 6.78
CA LEU A 30 9.09 11.01 8.19
C LEU A 30 10.25 11.50 9.04
N ASP A 31 9.95 12.42 9.95
CA ASP A 31 10.91 13.00 10.88
C ASP A 31 11.60 11.91 11.74
N SER A 32 12.86 11.65 11.45
CA SER A 32 13.65 10.61 12.12
C SER A 32 13.88 10.88 13.61
N SER A 33 13.71 12.12 14.06
CA SER A 33 13.75 12.46 15.49
C SER A 33 12.52 11.95 16.25
N LYS A 34 11.40 11.77 15.55
CA LYS A 34 10.11 11.33 16.10
C LYS A 34 9.79 9.88 15.81
N PHE A 35 10.20 9.38 14.65
CA PHE A 35 9.83 8.06 14.17
C PHE A 35 11.05 7.23 13.77
N ASN A 36 11.10 6.00 14.26
CA ASN A 36 11.98 4.96 13.75
C ASN A 36 11.14 4.09 12.81
N VAL A 37 11.42 4.15 11.49
CA VAL A 37 10.56 3.56 10.47
C VAL A 37 11.19 2.31 9.89
N ARG A 38 10.45 1.18 9.89
CA ARG A 38 10.83 -0.07 9.21
C ARG A 38 9.72 -0.55 8.29
N ILE A 39 10.09 -1.27 7.25
CA ILE A 39 9.19 -1.84 6.25
C ILE A 39 9.11 -3.36 6.42
N LEU A 40 7.89 -3.89 6.51
CA LEU A 40 7.58 -5.30 6.39
C LEU A 40 6.96 -5.54 5.01
N ALA A 41 7.67 -6.21 4.13
CA ALA A 41 7.24 -6.49 2.77
C ALA A 41 7.95 -7.73 2.21
N PRO A 42 7.47 -8.32 1.10
CA PRO A 42 8.23 -9.33 0.36
C PRO A 42 9.56 -8.75 -0.11
N ASP A 43 10.62 -9.54 0.01
CA ASP A 43 11.98 -9.18 -0.41
C ASP A 43 12.46 -7.81 0.15
N SER A 44 11.97 -7.41 1.34
CA SER A 44 12.34 -6.15 1.99
C SER A 44 13.67 -6.26 2.72
N SER A 45 14.36 -5.14 2.82
CA SER A 45 15.61 -5.03 3.57
C SER A 45 15.44 -5.03 5.09
N ASP A 46 14.32 -4.55 5.62
CA ASP A 46 14.12 -4.45 7.07
C ASP A 46 13.50 -5.73 7.65
N TYR A 47 12.33 -6.13 7.14
CA TYR A 47 11.66 -7.37 7.49
C TYR A 47 11.15 -8.04 6.21
N ASP A 48 11.87 -9.07 5.77
CA ASP A 48 11.50 -9.86 4.60
C ASP A 48 10.53 -10.97 5.00
N ILE A 49 9.28 -10.87 4.57
CA ILE A 49 8.26 -11.87 4.84
C ILE A 49 8.26 -13.06 3.89
N GLY A 50 9.19 -13.12 2.98
CA GLY A 50 9.38 -14.20 2.02
C GLY A 50 9.20 -13.77 0.56
N LYS A 51 9.51 -14.72 -0.32
CA LYS A 51 9.55 -14.48 -1.77
C LYS A 51 8.20 -14.02 -2.32
N SER A 52 8.25 -13.07 -3.22
CA SER A 52 7.09 -12.60 -3.96
C SER A 52 6.85 -13.40 -5.24
N LEU A 53 5.57 -13.65 -5.54
CA LEU A 53 5.11 -14.17 -6.81
C LEU A 53 4.31 -13.09 -7.55
N ARG A 54 4.50 -12.99 -8.86
CA ARG A 54 3.71 -12.05 -9.67
C ARG A 54 2.29 -12.57 -9.84
N ILE A 55 1.34 -11.85 -9.28
CA ILE A 55 -0.08 -12.18 -9.38
C ILE A 55 -0.78 -11.05 -10.12
N SER A 56 -1.53 -11.39 -11.15
CA SER A 56 -2.42 -10.46 -11.82
C SER A 56 -3.67 -10.27 -10.96
N PHE A 57 -3.86 -9.07 -10.43
CA PHE A 57 -5.01 -8.73 -9.60
C PHE A 57 -5.52 -7.34 -9.97
N ASN A 58 -6.83 -7.24 -10.23
CA ASN A 58 -7.50 -5.97 -10.56
C ASN A 58 -6.82 -5.20 -11.70
N GLY A 59 -6.38 -5.91 -12.76
CA GLY A 59 -5.71 -5.33 -13.93
C GLY A 59 -4.27 -4.85 -13.68
N SER A 60 -3.66 -5.25 -12.59
CA SER A 60 -2.28 -4.93 -12.26
C SER A 60 -1.49 -6.20 -11.91
N ASN A 61 -0.27 -6.30 -12.43
CA ASN A 61 0.68 -7.38 -12.12
C ASN A 61 1.60 -6.91 -11.01
N ASN A 62 1.34 -7.37 -9.79
CA ASN A 62 2.15 -7.01 -8.64
C ASN A 62 2.80 -8.25 -8.00
N PRO A 63 4.07 -8.14 -7.59
CA PRO A 63 4.72 -9.19 -6.81
C PRO A 63 4.19 -9.18 -5.38
N ILE A 64 3.49 -10.25 -5.00
CA ILE A 64 2.84 -10.42 -3.68
C ILE A 64 3.38 -11.69 -3.03
N SER A 65 3.65 -11.68 -1.72
CA SER A 65 3.96 -12.89 -0.98
C SER A 65 2.68 -13.64 -0.60
N LEU A 66 2.58 -14.91 -0.99
CA LEU A 66 1.43 -15.77 -0.67
C LEU A 66 1.54 -16.44 0.70
N LEU A 67 2.76 -16.69 1.16
CA LEU A 67 3.05 -17.42 2.40
C LEU A 67 4.00 -16.60 3.26
N PRO A 68 3.49 -15.65 4.04
CA PRO A 68 4.32 -14.82 4.90
C PRO A 68 4.99 -15.67 5.99
N ASN A 69 6.26 -15.41 6.24
CA ASN A 69 6.98 -16.00 7.35
C ASN A 69 6.40 -15.50 8.68
N LYS A 70 5.81 -16.42 9.44
CA LYS A 70 5.13 -16.07 10.70
C LYS A 70 6.10 -15.56 11.76
N GLN A 71 7.33 -16.06 11.81
CA GLN A 71 8.32 -15.62 12.78
C GLN A 71 8.69 -14.17 12.53
N ILE A 72 9.07 -13.82 11.29
CA ILE A 72 9.39 -12.45 10.88
C ILE A 72 8.21 -11.51 11.12
N LEU A 73 6.98 -11.94 10.80
CA LEU A 73 5.78 -11.16 11.08
C LEU A 73 5.64 -10.85 12.59
N ASN A 74 5.82 -11.84 13.45
CA ASN A 74 5.71 -11.67 14.88
C ASN A 74 6.82 -10.76 15.46
N GLU A 75 8.05 -10.90 14.99
CA GLU A 75 9.18 -10.04 15.34
C GLU A 75 8.92 -8.58 14.96
N ALA A 76 8.44 -8.33 13.74
CA ALA A 76 8.11 -6.99 13.27
C ALA A 76 6.96 -6.35 14.09
N ILE A 77 5.92 -7.13 14.40
CA ILE A 77 4.81 -6.67 15.25
C ILE A 77 5.28 -6.36 16.68
N ALA A 78 6.14 -7.20 17.24
CA ALA A 78 6.67 -6.99 18.60
C ALA A 78 7.51 -5.71 18.68
N TRP A 79 8.30 -5.41 17.66
CA TRP A 79 9.11 -4.20 17.56
C TRP A 79 8.28 -2.91 17.44
N ALA A 80 7.13 -2.95 16.76
CA ALA A 80 6.33 -1.77 16.42
C ALA A 80 5.56 -1.19 17.62
N ASP A 81 5.41 0.12 17.67
CA ASP A 81 4.42 0.84 18.49
C ASP A 81 3.16 1.15 17.68
N ILE A 82 3.35 1.47 16.40
CA ILE A 82 2.28 1.74 15.43
C ILE A 82 2.51 0.86 14.20
N ILE A 83 1.43 0.30 13.67
CA ILE A 83 1.46 -0.51 12.44
C ILE A 83 0.62 0.18 11.38
N HIS A 84 1.23 0.53 10.24
CA HIS A 84 0.55 1.17 9.11
C HIS A 84 0.51 0.21 7.93
N ILE A 85 -0.69 -0.27 7.59
CA ILE A 85 -0.91 -1.28 6.54
C ILE A 85 -1.40 -0.61 5.28
N HIS A 86 -0.67 -0.79 4.19
CA HIS A 86 -1.09 -0.37 2.86
C HIS A 86 -1.81 -1.53 2.15
N GLU A 87 -2.92 -1.23 1.45
CA GLU A 87 -3.77 -2.22 0.77
C GLU A 87 -4.26 -3.36 1.67
N PRO A 88 -5.08 -3.08 2.70
CA PRO A 88 -5.51 -4.07 3.68
C PRO A 88 -6.38 -5.18 3.08
N PHE A 89 -6.88 -5.00 1.86
CA PHE A 89 -7.69 -6.00 1.14
C PHE A 89 -6.88 -7.14 0.56
N ILE A 90 -5.55 -7.02 0.51
CA ILE A 90 -4.72 -8.14 0.10
C ILE A 90 -4.61 -9.12 1.27
N PRO A 91 -5.06 -10.37 1.08
CA PRO A 91 -5.48 -11.25 2.17
C PRO A 91 -4.42 -11.68 3.17
N LEU A 92 -3.17 -11.40 2.92
CA LEU A 92 -2.09 -12.12 3.59
C LEU A 92 -1.65 -11.51 4.91
N PHE A 93 -1.85 -10.20 5.10
CA PHE A 93 -1.30 -9.50 6.26
C PHE A 93 -2.34 -9.13 7.30
N PHE A 94 -3.30 -8.31 6.88
CA PHE A 94 -4.22 -7.69 7.80
C PHE A 94 -5.05 -8.72 8.58
N TRP A 95 -5.40 -9.83 7.94
CA TRP A 95 -6.23 -10.87 8.56
C TRP A 95 -5.47 -11.76 9.55
N ARG A 96 -4.18 -11.89 9.35
CA ARG A 96 -3.31 -12.67 10.25
C ARG A 96 -2.71 -11.83 11.36
N LEU A 97 -2.89 -10.52 11.30
CA LEU A 97 -2.32 -9.60 12.26
C LEU A 97 -3.12 -9.66 13.57
N LYS A 98 -2.60 -10.36 14.55
CA LYS A 98 -3.09 -10.33 15.92
C LYS A 98 -2.22 -9.34 16.69
N SER A 99 -2.74 -8.15 16.96
CA SER A 99 -2.00 -7.12 17.69
C SER A 99 -2.96 -6.22 18.46
N SER A 100 -2.54 -5.83 19.66
CA SER A 100 -3.15 -4.77 20.49
C SER A 100 -2.62 -3.37 20.15
N LYS A 101 -1.65 -3.27 19.23
CA LYS A 101 -1.01 -2.02 18.83
C LYS A 101 -1.98 -1.13 18.06
N LYS A 102 -1.67 0.15 17.97
CA LYS A 102 -2.41 1.09 17.10
C LYS A 102 -2.20 0.70 15.64
N ILE A 103 -3.29 0.51 14.90
CA ILE A 103 -3.27 0.11 13.50
C ILE A 103 -3.83 1.26 12.65
N ILE A 104 -3.13 1.60 11.58
CA ILE A 104 -3.59 2.48 10.51
C ILE A 104 -3.70 1.63 9.26
N VAL A 105 -4.75 1.81 8.47
CA VAL A 105 -4.90 1.16 7.17
C VAL A 105 -5.10 2.21 6.08
N THR A 106 -4.42 2.07 4.95
CA THR A 106 -4.56 2.95 3.79
C THR A 106 -4.98 2.16 2.56
N HIS A 107 -6.11 2.58 1.99
CA HIS A 107 -6.65 2.00 0.77
C HIS A 107 -6.17 2.80 -0.44
N HIS A 108 -5.54 2.13 -1.41
CA HIS A 108 -4.97 2.79 -2.60
C HIS A 108 -5.76 2.54 -3.87
N ALA A 109 -6.56 1.47 -3.94
CA ALA A 109 -7.28 1.11 -5.14
C ALA A 109 -8.76 0.80 -4.87
N LYS A 110 -9.59 1.02 -5.89
CA LYS A 110 -10.95 0.50 -5.94
C LYS A 110 -10.91 -0.98 -6.28
N ILE A 111 -11.56 -1.80 -5.47
CA ILE A 111 -11.72 -3.24 -5.73
C ILE A 111 -13.04 -3.47 -6.46
N SER A 112 -13.05 -4.40 -7.42
CA SER A 112 -14.27 -4.76 -8.11
C SER A 112 -15.33 -5.35 -7.16
N LYS A 113 -16.62 -5.15 -7.47
CA LYS A 113 -17.73 -5.64 -6.63
C LYS A 113 -17.68 -7.16 -6.42
N PHE A 114 -17.21 -7.93 -7.40
CA PHE A 114 -17.11 -9.40 -7.30
C PHE A 114 -16.05 -9.82 -6.29
N ILE A 115 -14.86 -9.22 -6.37
CA ILE A 115 -13.77 -9.48 -5.41
C ILE A 115 -14.21 -9.05 -4.01
N TYR A 116 -14.88 -7.90 -3.92
CA TYR A 116 -15.43 -7.40 -2.67
C TYR A 116 -16.41 -8.37 -2.03
N PHE A 117 -17.32 -8.98 -2.79
CA PHE A 117 -18.28 -9.95 -2.26
C PHE A 117 -17.59 -11.18 -1.68
N GLY A 118 -16.57 -11.73 -2.38
CA GLY A 118 -15.75 -12.83 -1.86
C GLY A 118 -14.98 -12.47 -0.59
N LEU A 119 -14.51 -11.23 -0.48
CA LEU A 119 -13.79 -10.73 0.69
C LEU A 119 -14.73 -10.39 1.86
N LYS A 120 -16.01 -10.14 1.62
CA LYS A 120 -16.98 -9.74 2.63
C LYS A 120 -17.06 -10.71 3.81
N CYS A 121 -17.02 -12.02 3.54
CA CYS A 121 -17.00 -13.03 4.59
C CYS A 121 -15.74 -12.94 5.48
N LEU A 122 -14.60 -12.59 4.87
CA LEU A 122 -13.36 -12.40 5.59
C LEU A 122 -13.36 -11.09 6.41
N TYR A 123 -14.10 -10.08 5.97
CA TYR A 123 -14.31 -8.84 6.73
C TYR A 123 -15.07 -9.01 8.02
N LEU A 124 -15.94 -10.00 8.11
CA LEU A 124 -16.65 -10.29 9.36
C LEU A 124 -15.67 -10.65 10.48
N THR A 125 -14.55 -11.28 10.14
CA THR A 125 -13.49 -11.59 11.10
C THR A 125 -12.66 -10.38 11.53
N LEU A 126 -12.68 -9.29 10.73
CA LEU A 126 -11.95 -8.04 10.99
C LEU A 126 -12.79 -6.99 11.71
N LYS A 127 -14.11 -7.18 11.75
CA LYS A 127 -15.08 -6.20 12.28
C LYS A 127 -14.79 -5.74 13.71
N ASN A 128 -14.07 -6.54 14.48
CA ASN A 128 -13.73 -6.26 15.87
C ASN A 128 -12.33 -5.65 16.05
N LYS A 129 -11.62 -5.32 14.96
CA LYS A 129 -10.30 -4.70 15.07
C LYS A 129 -10.42 -3.18 15.16
N ASN A 130 -9.78 -2.63 16.16
CA ASN A 130 -9.72 -1.17 16.34
C ASN A 130 -8.59 -0.61 15.47
N PHE A 131 -8.94 0.10 14.36
CA PHE A 131 -7.97 0.69 13.46
C PHE A 131 -8.47 2.03 12.90
N TYR A 132 -7.52 2.88 12.51
CA TYR A 132 -7.78 4.11 11.78
C TYR A 132 -7.75 3.84 10.28
N SER A 133 -8.80 4.23 9.55
CA SER A 133 -8.92 4.00 8.12
C SER A 133 -8.68 5.27 7.33
N THR A 134 -7.83 5.18 6.31
CA THR A 134 -7.56 6.22 5.33
C THR A 134 -7.69 5.68 3.92
N ALA A 135 -7.89 6.58 2.95
CA ALA A 135 -7.93 6.25 1.53
C ALA A 135 -7.26 7.37 0.73
N VAL A 136 -6.63 7.03 -0.38
CA VAL A 136 -5.89 8.01 -1.19
C VAL A 136 -6.79 8.79 -2.15
N SER A 137 -8.01 8.34 -2.37
CA SER A 137 -8.99 8.99 -3.26
C SER A 137 -10.43 8.66 -2.84
N ASN A 138 -11.41 9.34 -3.46
CA ASN A 138 -12.83 9.01 -3.26
C ASN A 138 -13.18 7.60 -3.73
N GLU A 139 -12.58 7.14 -4.83
CA GLU A 139 -12.79 5.79 -5.37
C GLU A 139 -12.27 4.72 -4.40
N ALA A 140 -11.09 4.91 -3.85
CA ALA A 140 -10.53 4.01 -2.83
C ALA A 140 -11.35 4.05 -1.54
N LYS A 141 -11.86 5.23 -1.14
CA LYS A 141 -12.72 5.41 0.03
C LYS A 141 -14.02 4.62 -0.07
N ALA A 142 -14.62 4.50 -1.25
CA ALA A 142 -15.85 3.74 -1.44
C ALA A 142 -15.74 2.30 -0.93
N ASN A 143 -14.57 1.67 -1.10
CA ASN A 143 -14.30 0.33 -0.58
C ASN A 143 -13.94 0.34 0.92
N ALA A 144 -13.19 1.36 1.34
CA ALA A 144 -12.77 1.51 2.73
C ALA A 144 -13.95 1.65 3.70
N LEU A 145 -15.05 2.27 3.27
CA LEU A 145 -16.27 2.45 4.05
C LEU A 145 -16.92 1.13 4.48
N THR A 146 -16.55 0.04 3.86
CA THR A 146 -17.01 -1.30 4.23
C THR A 146 -16.32 -1.83 5.48
N LEU A 147 -15.10 -1.39 5.73
CA LEU A 147 -14.33 -1.72 6.94
C LEU A 147 -14.53 -0.70 8.05
N SER A 148 -14.66 0.56 7.71
CA SER A 148 -14.78 1.66 8.69
C SER A 148 -15.65 2.78 8.14
N LYS A 149 -16.67 3.18 8.90
CA LYS A 149 -17.53 4.33 8.56
C LYS A 149 -16.78 5.66 8.63
N LYS A 150 -15.64 5.72 9.34
CA LYS A 150 -14.84 6.93 9.56
C LYS A 150 -13.52 6.85 8.78
N THR A 151 -13.60 6.80 7.44
CA THR A 151 -12.40 6.83 6.58
C THR A 151 -12.09 8.26 6.17
N ARG A 152 -10.84 8.70 6.41
CA ARG A 152 -10.32 9.99 5.94
C ARG A 152 -9.64 9.84 4.59
N ILE A 153 -9.75 10.85 3.74
CA ILE A 153 -8.95 10.92 2.51
C ILE A 153 -7.64 11.61 2.82
N ILE A 154 -6.54 10.91 2.52
CA ILE A 154 -5.18 11.43 2.58
C ILE A 154 -4.55 11.06 1.23
N PRO A 155 -4.45 12.02 0.29
CA PRO A 155 -3.87 11.77 -1.03
C PRO A 155 -2.42 11.29 -0.94
N ASN A 156 -1.98 10.59 -1.99
CA ASN A 156 -0.57 10.30 -2.15
C ASN A 156 0.23 11.61 -2.27
N PHE A 157 1.41 11.61 -1.69
CA PHE A 157 2.34 12.73 -1.79
C PHE A 157 3.58 12.34 -2.59
N ILE A 158 4.24 13.34 -3.12
CA ILE A 158 5.52 13.21 -3.82
C ILE A 158 6.46 14.29 -3.31
N ASP A 159 7.75 14.02 -3.31
CA ASP A 159 8.76 15.06 -3.15
C ASP A 159 8.76 15.94 -4.39
N ILE A 160 8.69 17.24 -4.17
CA ILE A 160 8.82 18.23 -5.24
C ILE A 160 10.27 18.72 -5.22
N ASN A 161 10.99 18.44 -6.31
CA ASN A 161 12.29 19.06 -6.51
C ASN A 161 12.07 20.50 -6.98
N GLU A 162 12.40 21.48 -6.16
CA GLU A 162 12.24 22.91 -6.44
C GLU A 162 13.07 23.39 -7.65
N ASN A 163 14.04 22.60 -8.10
CA ASN A 163 14.89 22.91 -9.25
C ASN A 163 14.34 22.41 -10.59
N ILE A 164 13.06 22.10 -10.68
CA ILE A 164 12.43 21.72 -11.96
C ILE A 164 12.18 22.96 -12.80
N PHE A 165 12.98 23.13 -13.85
CA PHE A 165 12.74 24.14 -14.88
C PHE A 165 11.73 23.57 -15.88
N PHE A 166 10.60 24.25 -16.04
CA PHE A 166 9.63 23.91 -17.06
C PHE A 166 10.00 24.63 -18.37
N ILE A 167 10.39 23.87 -19.38
CA ILE A 167 10.54 24.37 -20.76
C ILE A 167 9.32 23.91 -21.55
N PRO A 168 8.40 24.80 -21.94
CA PRO A 168 7.25 24.43 -22.74
C PRO A 168 7.70 23.80 -24.06
N ASN A 169 7.11 22.67 -24.41
CA ASN A 169 7.30 22.02 -25.71
C ASN A 169 5.98 21.37 -26.16
N ASN A 170 5.91 20.96 -27.40
CA ASN A 170 4.73 20.34 -28.01
C ASN A 170 4.75 18.79 -27.90
N ASN A 171 5.53 18.24 -27.00
CA ASN A 171 5.65 16.80 -26.83
C ASN A 171 4.56 16.25 -25.90
N TYR A 172 4.01 15.09 -26.26
CA TYR A 172 3.14 14.32 -25.39
C TYR A 172 3.99 13.30 -24.62
N LEU A 173 3.77 13.19 -23.33
CA LEU A 173 4.50 12.27 -22.45
C LEU A 173 3.55 11.22 -21.87
N PHE A 174 3.86 9.95 -22.09
CA PHE A 174 3.21 8.84 -21.39
C PHE A 174 4.07 8.36 -20.22
N ILE A 175 3.52 8.39 -19.00
CA ILE A 175 4.18 7.88 -17.81
C ILE A 175 3.36 6.73 -17.26
N GLY A 176 3.91 5.52 -17.25
CA GLY A 176 3.23 4.36 -16.70
C GLY A 176 3.88 3.04 -17.09
N ARG A 177 3.47 1.97 -16.37
CA ARG A 177 3.82 0.61 -16.78
C ARG A 177 3.01 0.21 -18.01
N ASN A 178 3.58 -0.63 -18.87
CA ASN A 178 2.84 -1.19 -20.01
C ASN A 178 1.81 -2.22 -19.51
N GLU A 179 0.70 -1.74 -19.00
CA GLU A 179 -0.44 -2.53 -18.54
C GLU A 179 -1.68 -2.13 -19.37
N SER A 180 -2.55 -3.10 -19.67
CA SER A 180 -3.75 -2.87 -20.51
C SER A 180 -4.64 -1.73 -19.99
N ARG A 181 -4.77 -1.61 -18.66
CA ARG A 181 -5.55 -0.54 -18.02
C ARG A 181 -4.97 0.86 -18.21
N LYS A 182 -3.68 0.98 -18.56
CA LYS A 182 -3.00 2.28 -18.85
C LYS A 182 -3.13 2.70 -20.29
N ASN A 183 -3.61 1.78 -21.15
CA ASN A 183 -3.98 2.04 -22.56
C ASN A 183 -2.88 2.72 -23.39
N LEU A 184 -1.63 2.26 -23.23
CA LEU A 184 -0.49 2.75 -24.02
C LEU A 184 -0.75 2.72 -25.53
N LYS A 185 -1.48 1.68 -26.01
CA LYS A 185 -1.82 1.55 -27.43
C LYS A 185 -2.67 2.73 -27.92
N LEU A 186 -3.65 3.17 -27.12
CA LEU A 186 -4.44 4.35 -27.47
C LEU A 186 -3.58 5.61 -27.52
N PHE A 187 -2.67 5.77 -26.55
CA PHE A 187 -1.74 6.91 -26.54
C PHE A 187 -0.90 6.97 -27.82
N ILE A 188 -0.29 5.84 -28.23
CA ILE A 188 0.51 5.75 -29.46
C ILE A 188 -0.31 6.07 -30.72
N ASN A 189 -1.59 5.68 -30.75
CA ASN A 189 -2.46 5.95 -31.91
C ASN A 189 -2.95 7.39 -31.97
N LEU A 190 -2.80 8.18 -30.91
CA LEU A 190 -3.23 9.58 -30.82
C LEU A 190 -2.04 10.56 -30.94
N SER A 191 -0.83 10.09 -30.83
CA SER A 191 0.41 10.86 -31.00
C SER A 191 0.93 10.79 -32.41
#